data_f6d5d3de34c7b73f6d8bd53639b8d83e
#
_entry.id   f6d5d3de34c7b73f6d8bd53639b8d83e
#
_cell.length_a   1.000
_cell.length_b   1.000
_cell.length_c   1.000
_cell.angle_alpha   90.00
_cell.angle_beta   90.00
_cell.angle_gamma   90.00
#
_symmetry.space_group_name_H-M   'P 1'
#
loop_
_entity.id
_entity.type
_entity.pdbx_description
1 polymer ?
#
loop_
_entity_poly.entity_id
_entity_poly.type
_entity_poly.pdbx_seq_one_letter_code
_entity_poly.pdbx_strand_id
1 'polypeptide(L)'
;ADNYGNAIHLGERECSIQRRNQKIIEESPSPFVDGELREAMGAQAVQLAKKVGYQSAGTVEFIVDQDKNFYFLEMNTRLQVEHPVTELVTGFDLVEEMIKIAAGEKLNISQEDVKFNGWAIESRIYAEDPERNFMPSTGRLVTYQPPISIENIRNDTGVYEGGEISMFYDPMISKLCSYGKDRKKACDLMQDALNNYEITGIQNNLNLLSSIIKNEKFISGDINTGFIEEEYPNGFNSKIISKDEAFNFSLACIFAFLKIKNRNKNLDLINNSKFNERTLFTHVNENIFEFKTYNSQKNSVIEYDGTIINLESDWNIGNKIMKIKIDENSFTFQITKNVKGFHIQGYGISTVVKIRSKIAHELSSYMIEKVVTKDTKVIKCPMPGLVVSVDIEEGQLVEDGDKLCVVEAMKMENIIRSEASGTIKKIHCKEGDSLATDEVMIEFE
;
A
#
# COMPACT_ATOMS: atom_id res chain seq x y z
N ALA A 1 19.86 10.21 25.03
CA ALA A 1 20.57 10.96 26.08
C ALA A 1 20.09 10.52 27.46
N ASP A 2 20.96 10.57 28.45
CA ASP A 2 20.69 10.19 29.85
C ASP A 2 20.69 11.38 30.81
N ASN A 3 20.38 11.11 32.07
CA ASN A 3 20.37 12.11 33.16
C ASN A 3 21.75 12.61 33.58
N TYR A 4 22.83 12.02 33.05
CA TYR A 4 24.23 12.28 33.45
C TYR A 4 24.98 13.12 32.39
N GLY A 5 24.27 13.53 31.31
CA GLY A 5 24.83 14.35 30.24
C GLY A 5 25.47 13.54 29.11
N ASN A 6 25.35 12.22 29.13
CA ASN A 6 25.75 11.38 27.98
C ASN A 6 24.68 11.48 26.90
N ALA A 7 25.10 11.65 25.66
CA ALA A 7 24.23 11.66 24.48
C ALA A 7 24.99 11.11 23.29
N ILE A 8 24.31 10.28 22.53
CA ILE A 8 24.79 9.67 21.27
C ILE A 8 23.75 9.88 20.18
N HIS A 9 24.14 9.76 18.91
CA HIS A 9 23.20 9.63 17.81
C HIS A 9 23.24 8.21 17.25
N LEU A 10 22.10 7.75 16.75
CA LEU A 10 21.91 6.43 16.16
C LEU A 10 21.81 6.49 14.63
N GLY A 11 22.42 7.52 14.02
CA GLY A 11 22.38 7.80 12.61
C GLY A 11 21.07 8.44 12.17
N GLU A 12 20.84 8.40 10.86
CA GLU A 12 19.67 9.02 10.25
C GLU A 12 18.66 8.00 9.74
N ARG A 13 17.48 8.53 9.49
CA ARG A 13 16.39 7.91 8.72
C ARG A 13 16.04 8.80 7.54
N GLU A 14 15.76 8.20 6.41
CA GLU A 14 15.19 8.85 5.25
C GLU A 14 13.67 8.82 5.32
N CYS A 15 13.04 9.99 5.31
CA CYS A 15 11.60 10.13 5.49
C CYS A 15 10.96 11.01 4.41
N SER A 16 11.58 11.12 3.23
CA SER A 16 11.09 11.99 2.15
C SER A 16 9.82 11.49 1.48
N ILE A 17 9.54 10.17 1.51
CA ILE A 17 8.31 9.65 0.93
C ILE A 17 7.13 9.96 1.84
N GLN A 18 6.44 11.03 1.52
CA GLN A 18 5.34 11.55 2.32
C GLN A 18 4.22 12.13 1.45
N ARG A 19 3.04 12.22 2.02
CA ARG A 19 1.87 12.85 1.42
C ARG A 19 1.26 13.84 2.43
N ARG A 20 1.10 15.10 2.04
CA ARG A 20 0.56 16.15 2.93
C ARG A 20 1.27 16.16 4.29
N ASN A 21 2.60 16.10 4.30
CA ASN A 21 3.46 16.00 5.48
C ASN A 21 3.29 14.72 6.33
N GLN A 22 2.54 13.73 5.85
CA GLN A 22 2.42 12.42 6.49
C GLN A 22 3.40 11.44 5.84
N LYS A 23 4.33 10.93 6.61
CA LYS A 23 5.30 9.92 6.18
C LYS A 23 4.59 8.62 5.80
N ILE A 24 5.00 7.99 4.70
CA ILE A 24 4.38 6.75 4.16
C ILE A 24 5.39 5.62 4.10
N ILE A 25 6.63 5.92 3.68
CA ILE A 25 7.75 4.99 3.66
C ILE A 25 8.95 5.67 4.29
N GLU A 26 9.62 4.96 5.17
CA GLU A 26 10.86 5.39 5.81
C GLU A 26 11.93 4.32 5.66
N GLU A 27 13.20 4.72 5.62
CA GLU A 27 14.31 3.79 5.55
C GLU A 27 15.51 4.25 6.40
N SER A 28 16.35 3.32 6.77
CA SER A 28 17.63 3.56 7.41
C SER A 28 18.67 2.57 6.89
N PRO A 29 19.89 3.06 6.56
CA PRO A 29 20.28 4.46 6.41
C PRO A 29 19.61 5.15 5.22
N SER A 30 19.89 6.45 4.99
CA SER A 30 19.45 7.18 3.81
C SER A 30 20.32 6.82 2.59
N PRO A 31 19.74 6.63 1.39
CA PRO A 31 20.51 6.47 0.16
C PRO A 31 21.23 7.77 -0.28
N PHE A 32 20.82 8.92 0.24
CA PHE A 32 21.33 10.24 -0.11
C PHE A 32 22.47 10.70 0.82
N VAL A 33 22.41 10.33 2.10
CA VAL A 33 23.33 10.79 3.16
C VAL A 33 24.61 9.94 3.16
N ASP A 34 25.75 10.56 2.90
CA ASP A 34 27.06 9.91 3.07
C ASP A 34 27.58 9.96 4.51
N GLY A 35 28.78 9.41 4.74
CA GLY A 35 29.38 9.33 6.06
C GLY A 35 29.70 10.71 6.67
N GLU A 36 30.19 11.66 5.88
CA GLU A 36 30.54 12.99 6.36
C GLU A 36 29.29 13.79 6.76
N LEU A 37 28.26 13.75 5.94
CA LEU A 37 26.99 14.40 6.25
C LEU A 37 26.32 13.78 7.48
N ARG A 38 26.33 12.45 7.60
CA ARG A 38 25.80 11.73 8.77
C ARG A 38 26.47 12.17 10.06
N GLU A 39 27.79 12.23 10.07
CA GLU A 39 28.53 12.67 11.25
C GLU A 39 28.25 14.14 11.59
N ALA A 40 28.17 15.01 10.61
CA ALA A 40 27.86 16.42 10.83
C ALA A 40 26.45 16.63 11.40
N MET A 41 25.44 15.97 10.83
CA MET A 41 24.05 16.01 11.31
C MET A 41 23.94 15.39 12.73
N GLY A 42 24.57 14.23 12.94
CA GLY A 42 24.63 13.55 14.22
C GLY A 42 25.28 14.37 15.31
N ALA A 43 26.42 14.98 15.02
CA ALA A 43 27.12 15.87 15.96
C ALA A 43 26.27 17.07 16.36
N GLN A 44 25.55 17.69 15.41
CA GLN A 44 24.64 18.79 15.69
C GLN A 44 23.46 18.35 16.58
N ALA A 45 22.87 17.18 16.28
CA ALA A 45 21.77 16.63 17.08
C ALA A 45 22.21 16.32 18.52
N VAL A 46 23.39 15.72 18.72
CA VAL A 46 23.97 15.47 20.06
C VAL A 46 24.26 16.78 20.79
N GLN A 47 24.83 17.77 20.09
CA GLN A 47 25.11 19.07 20.69
C GLN A 47 23.83 19.79 21.13
N LEU A 48 22.77 19.73 20.32
CA LEU A 48 21.46 20.29 20.65
C LEU A 48 20.89 19.61 21.88
N ALA A 49 20.86 18.28 21.91
CA ALA A 49 20.35 17.50 23.04
C ALA A 49 21.09 17.82 24.36
N LYS A 50 22.41 17.90 24.32
CA LYS A 50 23.21 18.28 25.48
C LYS A 50 22.92 19.72 25.94
N LYS A 51 22.77 20.67 25.00
CA LYS A 51 22.55 22.08 25.33
C LYS A 51 21.21 22.34 26.03
N VAL A 52 20.17 21.57 25.67
CA VAL A 52 18.85 21.69 26.29
C VAL A 52 18.65 20.73 27.47
N GLY A 53 19.66 19.93 27.84
CA GLY A 53 19.55 18.94 28.90
C GLY A 53 18.53 17.84 28.58
N TYR A 54 18.43 17.44 27.32
CA TYR A 54 17.46 16.43 26.89
C TYR A 54 17.79 15.06 27.48
N GLN A 55 16.73 14.31 27.79
CA GLN A 55 16.82 12.94 28.35
C GLN A 55 15.87 12.04 27.55
N SER A 56 16.22 10.75 27.41
CA SER A 56 15.47 9.74 26.67
C SER A 56 15.80 9.74 25.16
N ALA A 57 14.99 9.02 24.37
CA ALA A 57 15.08 9.02 22.91
C ALA A 57 14.34 10.23 22.32
N GLY A 58 14.93 10.86 21.33
CA GLY A 58 14.33 11.96 20.58
C GLY A 58 14.86 11.97 19.16
N THR A 59 14.28 12.80 18.31
CA THR A 59 14.69 12.93 16.91
C THR A 59 14.82 14.39 16.56
N VAL A 60 15.93 14.77 15.95
CA VAL A 60 16.14 16.06 15.32
C VAL A 60 15.87 15.90 13.84
N GLU A 61 14.92 16.63 13.31
CA GLU A 61 14.57 16.61 11.89
C GLU A 61 15.34 17.71 11.15
N PHE A 62 15.85 17.33 9.98
CA PHE A 62 16.59 18.22 9.08
C PHE A 62 15.99 18.14 7.67
N ILE A 63 16.09 19.23 6.95
CA ILE A 63 15.94 19.28 5.49
C ILE A 63 17.33 19.33 4.89
N VAL A 64 17.60 18.50 3.89
CA VAL A 64 18.87 18.44 3.17
C VAL A 64 18.63 18.83 1.72
N ASP A 65 19.39 19.79 1.21
CA ASP A 65 19.32 20.22 -0.18
C ASP A 65 20.20 19.35 -1.10
N GLN A 66 20.13 19.60 -2.42
CA GLN A 66 20.89 18.83 -3.42
C GLN A 66 22.41 19.00 -3.29
N ASP A 67 22.86 20.13 -2.72
CA ASP A 67 24.27 20.43 -2.46
C ASP A 67 24.75 19.84 -1.12
N LYS A 68 23.91 19.01 -0.46
CA LYS A 68 24.16 18.40 0.86
C LYS A 68 24.28 19.40 2.01
N ASN A 69 23.76 20.60 1.87
CA ASN A 69 23.56 21.48 3.01
C ASN A 69 22.34 21.01 3.78
N PHE A 70 22.45 21.00 5.11
CA PHE A 70 21.34 20.58 5.96
C PHE A 70 20.90 21.72 6.89
N TYR A 71 19.60 21.78 7.11
CA TYR A 71 18.93 22.83 7.86
C TYR A 71 18.04 22.21 8.92
N PHE A 72 18.19 22.70 10.16
CA PHE A 72 17.35 22.28 11.29
C PHE A 72 15.89 22.64 11.04
N LEU A 73 15.00 21.69 11.22
CA LEU A 73 13.56 21.88 11.13
C LEU A 73 12.93 21.92 12.53
N GLU A 74 12.99 20.80 13.24
CA GLU A 74 12.42 20.66 14.59
C GLU A 74 13.09 19.54 15.38
N MET A 75 12.78 19.49 16.70
CA MET A 75 13.13 18.36 17.56
C MET A 75 11.86 17.72 18.12
N ASN A 76 11.65 16.45 17.77
CA ASN A 76 10.60 15.63 18.35
C ASN A 76 11.09 14.99 19.66
N THR A 77 10.57 15.47 20.77
CA THR A 77 10.96 15.04 22.13
C THR A 77 10.21 13.79 22.58
N ARG A 78 10.16 12.79 21.71
CA ARG A 78 9.45 11.52 21.89
C ARG A 78 10.02 10.46 20.97
N LEU A 79 9.68 9.21 21.22
CA LEU A 79 9.89 8.15 20.25
C LEU A 79 9.02 8.41 19.01
N GLN A 80 9.58 8.24 17.83
CA GLN A 80 8.85 8.37 16.57
C GLN A 80 8.32 7.02 16.09
N VAL A 81 7.33 7.06 15.18
CA VAL A 81 6.68 5.88 14.60
C VAL A 81 7.72 4.99 13.93
N GLU A 82 8.65 5.59 13.20
CA GLU A 82 9.67 4.96 12.37
C GLU A 82 10.94 4.48 13.14
N HIS A 83 10.88 4.39 14.49
CA HIS A 83 12.01 3.86 15.28
C HIS A 83 12.44 2.42 14.89
N PRO A 84 11.54 1.54 14.41
CA PRO A 84 11.93 0.18 14.07
C PRO A 84 13.04 0.07 13.02
N VAL A 85 13.13 0.97 12.05
CA VAL A 85 14.23 0.91 11.06
C VAL A 85 15.57 1.21 11.68
N THR A 86 15.63 2.13 12.67
CA THR A 86 16.84 2.38 13.45
C THR A 86 17.23 1.16 14.31
N GLU A 87 16.25 0.54 14.98
CA GLU A 87 16.49 -0.66 15.80
C GLU A 87 17.03 -1.82 14.96
N LEU A 88 16.45 -2.04 13.76
CA LEU A 88 16.86 -3.12 12.87
C LEU A 88 18.29 -2.96 12.35
N VAL A 89 18.74 -1.75 12.03
CA VAL A 89 20.09 -1.53 11.50
C VAL A 89 21.15 -1.36 12.56
N THR A 90 20.80 -0.93 13.78
CA THR A 90 21.75 -0.73 14.88
C THR A 90 21.79 -1.89 15.88
N GLY A 91 20.70 -2.66 15.97
CA GLY A 91 20.55 -3.75 16.92
C GLY A 91 20.21 -3.31 18.35
N PHE A 92 19.90 -2.02 18.58
CA PHE A 92 19.49 -1.51 19.89
C PHE A 92 17.96 -1.43 20.00
N ASP A 93 17.42 -1.83 21.14
CA ASP A 93 16.02 -1.63 21.51
C ASP A 93 15.83 -0.25 22.13
N LEU A 94 15.26 0.68 21.40
CA LEU A 94 15.06 2.07 21.84
C LEU A 94 14.08 2.17 22.99
N VAL A 95 13.07 1.33 23.02
CA VAL A 95 12.07 1.32 24.10
C VAL A 95 12.70 0.82 25.42
N GLU A 96 13.51 -0.23 25.34
CA GLU A 96 14.26 -0.74 26.49
C GLU A 96 15.19 0.35 27.05
N GLU A 97 15.96 1.02 26.18
CA GLU A 97 16.87 2.09 26.62
C GLU A 97 16.10 3.30 27.22
N MET A 98 14.94 3.64 26.67
CA MET A 98 14.08 4.68 27.25
C MET A 98 13.63 4.31 28.67
N ILE A 99 13.25 3.06 28.91
CA ILE A 99 12.82 2.57 30.23
C ILE A 99 13.99 2.60 31.21
N LYS A 100 15.19 2.15 30.82
CA LYS A 100 16.42 2.20 31.66
C LYS A 100 16.76 3.63 32.06
N ILE A 101 16.74 4.58 31.10
CA ILE A 101 17.03 6.00 31.38
C ILE A 101 15.98 6.59 32.33
N ALA A 102 14.69 6.26 32.11
CA ALA A 102 13.62 6.70 33.00
C ALA A 102 13.76 6.12 34.43
N ALA A 103 14.31 4.92 34.56
CA ALA A 103 14.66 4.31 35.83
C ALA A 103 15.91 4.94 36.51
N GLY A 104 16.59 5.89 35.85
CA GLY A 104 17.77 6.56 36.36
C GLY A 104 19.09 5.88 36.05
N GLU A 105 19.09 4.90 35.14
CA GLU A 105 20.30 4.24 34.70
C GLU A 105 21.10 5.13 33.74
N LYS A 106 22.41 4.91 33.69
CA LYS A 106 23.29 5.56 32.72
C LYS A 106 23.15 4.89 31.35
N LEU A 107 23.28 5.67 30.31
CA LEU A 107 23.43 5.15 28.96
C LEU A 107 24.73 4.34 28.85
N ASN A 108 24.61 3.04 28.67
CA ASN A 108 25.73 2.11 28.60
C ASN A 108 26.26 1.89 27.18
N ILE A 109 25.73 2.64 26.20
CA ILE A 109 26.09 2.60 24.78
C ILE A 109 26.96 3.83 24.49
N SER A 110 28.14 3.60 23.94
CA SER A 110 28.99 4.69 23.42
C SER A 110 28.73 4.96 21.93
N GLN A 111 29.17 6.11 21.41
CA GLN A 111 29.05 6.39 19.99
C GLN A 111 29.80 5.38 19.10
N GLU A 112 30.90 4.82 19.59
CA GLU A 112 31.72 3.82 18.88
C GLU A 112 31.00 2.45 18.75
N ASP A 113 30.03 2.17 19.62
CA ASP A 113 29.21 0.95 19.56
C ASP A 113 28.15 1.02 18.48
N VAL A 114 27.78 2.23 18.06
CA VAL A 114 26.77 2.44 17.02
C VAL A 114 27.33 2.10 15.65
N LYS A 115 26.88 0.98 15.10
CA LYS A 115 27.28 0.51 13.78
C LYS A 115 26.03 0.18 12.96
N PHE A 116 26.03 0.63 11.71
CA PHE A 116 24.99 0.21 10.78
C PHE A 116 25.29 -1.17 10.22
N ASN A 117 24.33 -2.06 10.34
CA ASN A 117 24.40 -3.39 9.76
C ASN A 117 23.19 -3.57 8.84
N GLY A 118 23.42 -3.67 7.53
CA GLY A 118 22.38 -3.83 6.55
C GLY A 118 21.55 -2.57 6.30
N TRP A 119 20.28 -2.78 5.90
CA TRP A 119 19.33 -1.77 5.49
C TRP A 119 17.93 -2.15 5.91
N ALA A 120 17.15 -1.22 6.44
CA ALA A 120 15.78 -1.43 6.83
C ALA A 120 14.85 -0.44 6.15
N ILE A 121 13.67 -0.92 5.75
CA ILE A 121 12.60 -0.10 5.16
C ILE A 121 11.33 -0.34 5.97
N GLU A 122 10.64 0.74 6.34
CA GLU A 122 9.31 0.70 6.95
C GLU A 122 8.28 1.21 5.96
N SER A 123 7.15 0.53 5.85
CA SER A 123 5.96 0.98 5.13
C SER A 123 4.80 1.09 6.11
N ARG A 124 4.17 2.26 6.14
CA ARG A 124 3.00 2.50 6.99
C ARG A 124 1.73 2.04 6.27
N ILE A 125 1.09 1.02 6.82
CA ILE A 125 -0.18 0.52 6.29
C ILE A 125 -1.31 1.35 6.88
N TYR A 126 -2.05 2.05 6.02
CA TYR A 126 -3.16 2.92 6.39
C TYR A 126 -4.50 2.41 5.86
N ALA A 127 -5.56 2.62 6.65
CA ALA A 127 -6.95 2.40 6.27
C ALA A 127 -7.45 3.60 5.43
N GLU A 128 -6.96 3.71 4.21
CA GLU A 128 -7.23 4.79 3.27
C GLU A 128 -7.42 4.23 1.86
N ASP A 129 -8.18 4.93 1.03
CA ASP A 129 -8.36 4.60 -0.39
C ASP A 129 -7.52 5.54 -1.28
N PRO A 130 -6.34 5.11 -1.74
CA PRO A 130 -5.47 5.94 -2.59
C PRO A 130 -6.10 6.31 -3.94
N GLU A 131 -7.01 5.49 -4.49
CA GLU A 131 -7.70 5.77 -5.75
C GLU A 131 -8.78 6.85 -5.60
N ARG A 132 -9.24 7.08 -4.36
CA ARG A 132 -10.23 8.10 -4.03
C ARG A 132 -9.62 9.22 -3.19
N ASN A 133 -8.47 9.74 -3.63
CA ASN A 133 -7.75 10.83 -2.97
C ASN A 133 -7.46 10.57 -1.48
N PHE A 134 -7.14 9.30 -1.15
CA PHE A 134 -6.81 8.86 0.21
C PHE A 134 -7.94 9.05 1.22
N MET A 135 -9.17 8.87 0.79
CA MET A 135 -10.30 8.89 1.70
C MET A 135 -10.14 7.84 2.79
N PRO A 136 -10.35 8.22 4.05
CA PRO A 136 -10.34 7.27 5.16
C PRO A 136 -11.34 6.13 4.95
N SER A 137 -10.94 4.93 5.32
CA SER A 137 -11.79 3.74 5.25
C SER A 137 -11.98 3.14 6.63
N THR A 138 -13.17 3.29 7.17
CA THR A 138 -13.58 2.73 8.45
C THR A 138 -14.29 1.39 8.26
N GLY A 139 -14.42 0.63 9.34
CA GLY A 139 -15.18 -0.61 9.35
C GLY A 139 -14.41 -1.78 9.94
N ARG A 140 -14.99 -2.98 9.78
CA ARG A 140 -14.45 -4.20 10.35
C ARG A 140 -13.38 -4.81 9.46
N LEU A 141 -12.26 -5.19 10.07
CA LEU A 141 -11.23 -6.03 9.44
C LEU A 141 -11.78 -7.46 9.32
N VAL A 142 -12.22 -7.86 8.13
CA VAL A 142 -12.76 -9.21 7.89
C VAL A 142 -11.64 -10.24 7.88
N THR A 143 -10.52 -9.91 7.22
CA THR A 143 -9.28 -10.70 7.24
C THR A 143 -8.13 -9.77 7.57
N TYR A 144 -7.25 -10.21 8.46
CA TYR A 144 -6.01 -9.52 8.79
C TYR A 144 -4.90 -10.56 9.00
N GLN A 145 -4.09 -10.77 7.96
CA GLN A 145 -3.00 -11.73 7.97
C GLN A 145 -1.69 -11.07 7.53
N PRO A 146 -0.91 -10.55 8.49
CA PRO A 146 0.39 -9.97 8.19
C PRO A 146 1.41 -11.03 7.79
N PRO A 147 2.41 -10.70 6.95
CA PRO A 147 3.38 -11.65 6.40
C PRO A 147 4.54 -11.99 7.36
N ILE A 148 4.24 -12.18 8.65
CA ILE A 148 5.24 -12.43 9.71
C ILE A 148 5.99 -13.76 9.57
N SER A 149 5.56 -14.65 8.69
CA SER A 149 6.26 -15.90 8.37
C SER A 149 7.46 -15.72 7.44
N ILE A 150 7.61 -14.54 6.83
CA ILE A 150 8.75 -14.20 5.99
C ILE A 150 9.89 -13.75 6.89
N GLU A 151 11.05 -14.38 6.75
CA GLU A 151 12.25 -14.04 7.52
C GLU A 151 12.67 -12.59 7.27
N ASN A 152 13.13 -11.90 8.33
CA ASN A 152 13.51 -10.49 8.31
C ASN A 152 12.37 -9.51 7.98
N ILE A 153 11.13 -9.93 8.25
CA ILE A 153 9.96 -9.05 8.25
C ILE A 153 9.48 -8.88 9.69
N ARG A 154 9.29 -7.62 10.09
CA ARG A 154 8.66 -7.22 11.35
C ARG A 154 7.36 -6.49 11.05
N ASN A 155 6.30 -6.78 11.79
CA ASN A 155 5.03 -6.08 11.67
C ASN A 155 4.56 -5.63 13.06
N ASP A 156 4.62 -4.33 13.31
CA ASP A 156 4.12 -3.73 14.54
C ASP A 156 2.68 -3.26 14.31
N THR A 157 1.74 -3.78 15.08
CA THR A 157 0.32 -3.54 14.88
C THR A 157 -0.43 -3.36 16.18
N GLY A 158 -1.48 -2.52 16.16
CA GLY A 158 -2.44 -2.36 17.24
C GLY A 158 -3.81 -2.94 16.93
N VAL A 159 -3.97 -3.63 15.78
CA VAL A 159 -5.24 -4.20 15.32
C VAL A 159 -5.18 -5.72 15.18
N TYR A 160 -6.33 -6.36 15.06
CA TYR A 160 -6.46 -7.80 14.91
C TYR A 160 -7.63 -8.15 13.98
N GLU A 161 -7.63 -9.36 13.46
CA GLU A 161 -8.72 -9.87 12.63
C GLU A 161 -10.05 -9.84 13.38
N GLY A 162 -11.08 -9.29 12.76
CA GLY A 162 -12.39 -9.07 13.38
C GLY A 162 -12.52 -7.75 14.15
N GLY A 163 -11.40 -7.03 14.39
CA GLY A 163 -11.40 -5.70 14.99
C GLY A 163 -12.01 -4.64 14.07
N GLU A 164 -12.31 -3.48 14.62
CA GLU A 164 -12.90 -2.36 13.90
C GLU A 164 -11.92 -1.20 13.81
N ILE A 165 -11.80 -0.61 12.61
CA ILE A 165 -11.07 0.64 12.39
C ILE A 165 -12.03 1.80 12.66
N SER A 166 -11.73 2.55 13.72
CA SER A 166 -12.56 3.65 14.21
C SER A 166 -12.27 4.95 13.45
N MET A 167 -13.30 5.77 13.23
CA MET A 167 -13.17 7.11 12.67
C MET A 167 -12.51 8.13 13.61
N PHE A 168 -12.40 7.83 14.90
CA PHE A 168 -11.92 8.77 15.92
C PHE A 168 -10.41 8.72 16.15
N TYR A 169 -9.71 7.77 15.54
CA TYR A 169 -8.27 7.55 15.71
C TYR A 169 -7.53 7.68 14.37
N ASP A 170 -6.21 7.65 14.44
CA ASP A 170 -5.34 7.61 13.26
C ASP A 170 -5.66 6.37 12.40
N PRO A 171 -5.67 6.48 11.05
CA PRO A 171 -6.00 5.37 10.17
C PRO A 171 -4.90 4.28 10.10
N MET A 172 -3.82 4.40 10.86
CA MET A 172 -2.70 3.45 10.80
C MET A 172 -3.12 2.06 11.30
N ILE A 173 -3.00 1.07 10.41
CA ILE A 173 -3.26 -0.35 10.71
C ILE A 173 -2.03 -0.99 11.33
N SER A 174 -0.88 -0.79 10.68
CA SER A 174 0.39 -1.36 11.11
C SER A 174 1.58 -0.67 10.46
N LYS A 175 2.77 -0.97 11.02
CA LYS A 175 4.06 -0.65 10.44
C LYS A 175 4.70 -1.96 9.98
N LEU A 176 4.91 -2.09 8.69
CA LEU A 176 5.58 -3.23 8.09
C LEU A 176 7.03 -2.87 7.82
N CYS A 177 7.96 -3.60 8.43
CA CYS A 177 9.38 -3.34 8.27
C CYS A 177 10.06 -4.54 7.61
N SER A 178 10.93 -4.29 6.64
CA SER A 178 11.83 -5.27 6.05
C SER A 178 13.29 -4.96 6.41
N TYR A 179 14.09 -6.00 6.56
CA TYR A 179 15.52 -5.87 6.82
C TYR A 179 16.32 -6.72 5.83
N GLY A 180 17.29 -6.12 5.19
CA GLY A 180 18.18 -6.79 4.23
C GLY A 180 19.64 -6.46 4.45
N LYS A 181 20.55 -7.29 3.92
CA LYS A 181 21.99 -7.01 3.94
C LYS A 181 22.39 -5.73 3.19
N ASP A 182 21.55 -5.31 2.27
CA ASP A 182 21.66 -4.11 1.45
C ASP A 182 20.27 -3.59 1.10
N ARG A 183 20.19 -2.37 0.55
CA ARG A 183 18.95 -1.69 0.20
C ARG A 183 18.10 -2.49 -0.79
N LYS A 184 18.76 -3.06 -1.83
CA LYS A 184 18.05 -3.87 -2.83
C LYS A 184 17.35 -5.05 -2.17
N LYS A 185 18.04 -5.79 -1.29
CA LYS A 185 17.45 -6.92 -0.58
C LYS A 185 16.32 -6.50 0.33
N ALA A 186 16.41 -5.34 1.00
CA ALA A 186 15.33 -4.80 1.82
C ALA A 186 14.11 -4.44 0.96
N CYS A 187 14.29 -3.81 -0.23
CA CYS A 187 13.22 -3.53 -1.19
C CYS A 187 12.55 -4.83 -1.69
N ASP A 188 13.34 -5.83 -2.08
CA ASP A 188 12.83 -7.12 -2.58
C ASP A 188 11.97 -7.83 -1.51
N LEU A 189 12.42 -7.81 -0.25
CA LEU A 189 11.69 -8.36 0.90
C LEU A 189 10.41 -7.57 1.21
N MET A 190 10.46 -6.23 1.17
CA MET A 190 9.29 -5.38 1.35
C MET A 190 8.25 -5.65 0.26
N GLN A 191 8.67 -5.76 -1.00
CA GLN A 191 7.78 -6.08 -2.11
C GLN A 191 7.10 -7.45 -1.92
N ASP A 192 7.86 -8.48 -1.51
CA ASP A 192 7.27 -9.81 -1.24
C ASP A 192 6.33 -9.75 -0.03
N ALA A 193 6.70 -9.03 1.03
CA ALA A 193 5.85 -8.86 2.20
C ALA A 193 4.52 -8.16 1.86
N LEU A 194 4.54 -7.06 1.11
CA LEU A 194 3.34 -6.34 0.67
C LEU A 194 2.41 -7.22 -0.18
N ASN A 195 2.96 -8.05 -1.08
CA ASN A 195 2.18 -8.99 -1.89
C ASN A 195 1.57 -10.14 -1.07
N ASN A 196 2.20 -10.51 0.05
CA ASN A 196 1.72 -11.53 0.99
C ASN A 196 0.83 -10.97 2.11
N TYR A 197 0.61 -9.66 2.18
CA TYR A 197 -0.20 -9.06 3.24
C TYR A 197 -1.68 -9.07 2.88
N GLU A 198 -2.47 -9.88 3.57
CA GLU A 198 -3.91 -9.98 3.32
C GLU A 198 -4.69 -9.10 4.31
N ILE A 199 -5.34 -8.06 3.79
CA ILE A 199 -6.26 -7.18 4.52
C ILE A 199 -7.55 -7.07 3.72
N THR A 200 -8.69 -7.38 4.33
CA THR A 200 -10.01 -7.24 3.70
C THR A 200 -11.03 -6.68 4.68
N GLY A 201 -12.12 -6.13 4.13
CA GLY A 201 -13.20 -5.50 4.89
C GLY A 201 -13.16 -3.97 4.82
N ILE A 202 -11.98 -3.42 4.58
CA ILE A 202 -11.73 -1.98 4.40
C ILE A 202 -10.82 -1.74 3.20
N GLN A 203 -10.78 -0.52 2.69
CA GLN A 203 -9.76 -0.07 1.74
C GLN A 203 -8.46 0.22 2.49
N ASN A 204 -7.33 0.03 1.81
CA ASN A 204 -6.00 0.26 2.37
C ASN A 204 -5.01 0.67 1.28
N ASN A 205 -3.84 1.14 1.70
CA ASN A 205 -2.82 1.67 0.80
C ASN A 205 -1.79 0.64 0.30
N LEU A 206 -1.98 -0.66 0.51
CA LEU A 206 -1.02 -1.72 0.14
C LEU A 206 -0.58 -1.64 -1.33
N ASN A 207 -1.53 -1.41 -2.26
CA ASN A 207 -1.20 -1.32 -3.68
C ASN A 207 -0.34 -0.10 -4.01
N LEU A 208 -0.59 1.04 -3.38
CA LEU A 208 0.24 2.24 -3.54
C LEU A 208 1.66 1.98 -3.02
N LEU A 209 1.80 1.44 -1.81
CA LEU A 209 3.10 1.10 -1.22
C LEU A 209 3.89 0.15 -2.12
N SER A 210 3.23 -0.90 -2.60
CA SER A 210 3.83 -1.87 -3.54
C SER A 210 4.24 -1.22 -4.86
N SER A 211 3.49 -0.25 -5.36
CA SER A 211 3.83 0.54 -6.55
C SER A 211 5.05 1.43 -6.32
N ILE A 212 5.16 2.07 -5.15
CA ILE A 212 6.30 2.91 -4.79
C ILE A 212 7.58 2.07 -4.67
N ILE A 213 7.54 0.94 -3.95
CA ILE A 213 8.71 0.06 -3.73
C ILE A 213 9.28 -0.46 -5.06
N LYS A 214 8.44 -0.67 -6.07
CA LYS A 214 8.89 -1.13 -7.39
C LYS A 214 9.26 0.02 -8.35
N ASN A 215 9.02 1.27 -7.98
CA ASN A 215 9.32 2.44 -8.82
C ASN A 215 10.83 2.58 -9.03
N GLU A 216 11.27 2.87 -10.25
CA GLU A 216 12.69 2.97 -10.62
C GLU A 216 13.44 4.06 -9.85
N LYS A 217 12.81 5.21 -9.62
CA LYS A 217 13.42 6.29 -8.82
C LYS A 217 13.54 5.87 -7.35
N PHE A 218 12.54 5.18 -6.80
CA PHE A 218 12.65 4.64 -5.45
C PHE A 218 13.79 3.61 -5.36
N ILE A 219 13.86 2.66 -6.30
CA ILE A 219 14.91 1.63 -6.33
C ILE A 219 16.30 2.25 -6.47
N SER A 220 16.46 3.29 -7.28
CA SER A 220 17.76 4.00 -7.45
C SER A 220 18.13 4.89 -6.27
N GLY A 221 17.19 5.23 -5.37
CA GLY A 221 17.39 6.16 -4.26
C GLY A 221 17.22 7.62 -4.64
N ASP A 222 16.71 7.91 -5.84
CA ASP A 222 16.36 9.27 -6.29
C ASP A 222 14.99 9.66 -5.76
N ILE A 223 14.96 10.00 -4.48
CA ILE A 223 13.74 10.29 -3.72
C ILE A 223 13.80 11.68 -3.11
N ASN A 224 12.65 12.34 -3.07
CA ASN A 224 12.50 13.68 -2.51
C ASN A 224 11.09 13.85 -1.90
N THR A 225 10.82 14.96 -1.24
CA THR A 225 9.53 15.24 -0.59
C THR A 225 8.37 15.43 -1.57
N GLY A 226 8.64 15.71 -2.84
CA GLY A 226 7.66 15.81 -3.94
C GLY A 226 7.40 14.49 -4.67
N PHE A 227 8.06 13.39 -4.31
CA PHE A 227 8.03 12.12 -5.02
C PHE A 227 6.61 11.65 -5.38
N ILE A 228 5.67 11.70 -4.43
CA ILE A 228 4.29 11.22 -4.65
C ILE A 228 3.58 12.10 -5.69
N GLU A 229 3.75 13.40 -5.66
CA GLU A 229 3.14 14.34 -6.61
C GLU A 229 3.77 14.21 -8.00
N GLU A 230 5.08 13.97 -8.06
CA GLU A 230 5.81 13.79 -9.32
C GLU A 230 5.46 12.48 -10.03
N GLU A 231 5.43 11.37 -9.29
CA GLU A 231 5.20 10.03 -9.86
C GLU A 231 3.71 9.70 -10.05
N TYR A 232 2.83 10.35 -9.29
CA TYR A 232 1.38 10.16 -9.37
C TYR A 232 0.63 11.48 -9.55
N PRO A 233 0.91 12.29 -10.59
CA PRO A 233 0.35 13.63 -10.77
C PRO A 233 -1.17 13.66 -10.94
N ASN A 234 -1.75 12.55 -11.43
CA ASN A 234 -3.19 12.37 -11.59
C ASN A 234 -3.82 11.48 -10.49
N GLY A 235 -3.10 11.30 -9.37
CA GLY A 235 -3.46 10.34 -8.33
C GLY A 235 -3.07 8.91 -8.67
N PHE A 236 -3.10 8.04 -7.67
CA PHE A 236 -2.79 6.63 -7.82
C PHE A 236 -3.92 5.87 -8.52
N ASN A 237 -3.58 4.97 -9.44
CA ASN A 237 -4.55 4.11 -10.13
C ASN A 237 -3.96 2.69 -10.29
N SER A 238 -4.46 1.76 -9.49
CA SER A 238 -4.03 0.35 -9.52
C SER A 238 -4.43 -0.41 -10.80
N LYS A 239 -5.25 0.18 -11.67
CA LYS A 239 -5.69 -0.45 -12.93
C LYS A 239 -4.75 -0.21 -14.10
N ILE A 240 -3.76 0.67 -13.93
CA ILE A 240 -2.72 0.87 -14.95
C ILE A 240 -1.81 -0.35 -14.94
N ILE A 241 -1.73 -1.03 -16.07
CA ILE A 241 -1.00 -2.29 -16.21
C ILE A 241 -0.27 -2.33 -17.56
N SER A 242 0.99 -2.69 -17.56
CA SER A 242 1.76 -2.94 -18.78
C SER A 242 1.32 -4.25 -19.45
N LYS A 243 1.72 -4.45 -20.71
CA LYS A 243 1.41 -5.68 -21.44
C LYS A 243 2.04 -6.91 -20.81
N ASP A 244 3.26 -6.80 -20.29
CA ASP A 244 3.99 -7.89 -19.65
C ASP A 244 3.38 -8.29 -18.31
N GLU A 245 2.96 -7.31 -17.51
CA GLU A 245 2.25 -7.55 -16.26
C GLU A 245 0.88 -8.20 -16.52
N ALA A 246 0.14 -7.70 -17.51
CA ALA A 246 -1.14 -8.27 -17.94
C ALA A 246 -0.97 -9.73 -18.42
N PHE A 247 0.15 -10.03 -19.07
CA PHE A 247 0.50 -11.37 -19.49
C PHE A 247 0.74 -12.30 -18.29
N ASN A 248 1.56 -11.89 -17.32
CA ASN A 248 1.84 -12.67 -16.12
C ASN A 248 0.57 -12.91 -15.28
N PHE A 249 -0.29 -11.89 -15.16
CA PHE A 249 -1.59 -12.00 -14.49
C PHE A 249 -2.51 -12.98 -15.21
N SER A 250 -2.50 -12.97 -16.54
CA SER A 250 -3.24 -13.93 -17.36
C SER A 250 -2.81 -15.35 -17.10
N LEU A 251 -1.51 -15.62 -17.05
CA LEU A 251 -0.94 -16.95 -16.79
C LEU A 251 -1.33 -17.46 -15.41
N ALA A 252 -1.22 -16.63 -14.36
CA ALA A 252 -1.63 -16.99 -13.00
C ALA A 252 -3.14 -17.33 -12.93
N CYS A 253 -3.97 -16.54 -13.59
CA CYS A 253 -5.42 -16.76 -13.62
C CYS A 253 -5.80 -18.01 -14.44
N ILE A 254 -5.09 -18.31 -15.54
CA ILE A 254 -5.29 -19.56 -16.29
C ILE A 254 -4.91 -20.77 -15.42
N PHE A 255 -3.80 -20.71 -14.70
CA PHE A 255 -3.42 -21.77 -13.76
C PHE A 255 -4.53 -22.03 -12.73
N ALA A 256 -5.04 -20.98 -12.08
CA ALA A 256 -6.16 -21.10 -11.14
C ALA A 256 -7.41 -21.68 -11.79
N PHE A 257 -7.76 -21.21 -12.99
CA PHE A 257 -8.91 -21.69 -13.76
C PHE A 257 -8.80 -23.19 -14.10
N LEU A 258 -7.63 -23.63 -14.56
CA LEU A 258 -7.38 -25.05 -14.90
C LEU A 258 -7.48 -25.92 -13.63
N LYS A 259 -6.92 -25.47 -12.50
CA LYS A 259 -6.99 -26.19 -11.22
C LYS A 259 -8.43 -26.35 -10.73
N ILE A 260 -9.25 -25.30 -10.82
CA ILE A 260 -10.68 -25.34 -10.48
C ILE A 260 -11.44 -26.29 -11.43
N LYS A 261 -11.18 -26.23 -12.73
CA LYS A 261 -11.82 -27.13 -13.71
C LYS A 261 -11.44 -28.59 -13.52
N ASN A 262 -10.17 -28.87 -13.20
CA ASN A 262 -9.70 -30.23 -12.96
C ASN A 262 -10.33 -30.84 -11.69
N ARG A 263 -10.51 -30.05 -10.62
CA ARG A 263 -11.26 -30.48 -9.43
C ARG A 263 -12.66 -30.93 -9.79
N ASN A 264 -13.39 -30.13 -10.57
CA ASN A 264 -14.77 -30.44 -10.96
C ASN A 264 -14.87 -31.72 -11.80
N LYS A 265 -13.88 -31.97 -12.69
CA LYS A 265 -13.82 -33.23 -13.47
C LYS A 265 -13.57 -34.46 -12.62
N ASN A 266 -12.77 -34.36 -11.55
CA ASN A 266 -12.50 -35.47 -10.63
C ASN A 266 -13.74 -35.81 -9.78
N LEU A 267 -14.70 -34.90 -9.65
CA LEU A 267 -16.00 -35.12 -9.02
C LEU A 267 -17.02 -35.76 -9.96
N ASP A 268 -16.86 -35.52 -11.28
CA ASP A 268 -17.69 -36.15 -12.32
C ASP A 268 -17.09 -37.52 -12.72
N LEU A 269 -17.40 -38.57 -11.96
CA LEU A 269 -16.95 -39.95 -12.14
C LEU A 269 -17.34 -40.57 -13.50
N ILE A 270 -17.94 -39.86 -14.44
CA ILE A 270 -18.61 -40.39 -15.64
C ILE A 270 -17.94 -40.01 -16.97
N ASN A 271 -16.97 -39.08 -17.00
CA ASN A 271 -16.40 -38.64 -18.29
C ASN A 271 -14.92 -38.96 -18.44
N ASN A 272 -14.60 -40.11 -18.99
CA ASN A 272 -13.33 -40.45 -19.62
C ASN A 272 -13.07 -39.58 -20.88
N SER A 273 -12.91 -38.26 -20.71
CA SER A 273 -12.49 -37.42 -21.83
C SER A 273 -10.98 -37.31 -21.88
N LYS A 274 -10.41 -37.91 -22.93
CA LYS A 274 -9.01 -37.77 -23.36
C LYS A 274 -8.51 -36.33 -23.32
N PHE A 275 -7.20 -36.19 -23.11
CA PHE A 275 -6.45 -34.92 -23.24
C PHE A 275 -6.97 -34.10 -24.43
N ASN A 276 -7.66 -33.00 -24.15
CA ASN A 276 -8.09 -32.08 -25.20
C ASN A 276 -7.32 -30.76 -25.01
N GLU A 277 -6.55 -30.43 -26.03
CA GLU A 277 -6.09 -29.06 -26.27
C GLU A 277 -7.27 -28.09 -26.20
N ARG A 278 -7.10 -26.99 -25.46
CA ARG A 278 -8.12 -25.95 -25.35
C ARG A 278 -7.51 -24.59 -25.60
N THR A 279 -8.13 -23.87 -26.51
CA THR A 279 -7.83 -22.46 -26.71
C THR A 279 -8.64 -21.64 -25.71
N LEU A 280 -7.96 -20.79 -24.93
CA LEU A 280 -8.50 -19.87 -23.97
C LEU A 280 -8.05 -18.45 -24.30
N PHE A 281 -8.96 -17.51 -24.16
CA PHE A 281 -8.68 -16.08 -24.29
C PHE A 281 -8.75 -15.43 -22.92
N THR A 282 -7.74 -14.64 -22.57
CA THR A 282 -7.76 -13.78 -21.38
C THR A 282 -7.96 -12.33 -21.81
N HIS A 283 -8.80 -11.62 -21.06
CA HIS A 283 -9.02 -10.19 -21.24
C HIS A 283 -8.62 -9.50 -19.92
N VAL A 284 -7.65 -8.60 -20.02
CA VAL A 284 -7.13 -7.79 -18.92
C VAL A 284 -7.10 -6.34 -19.40
N ASN A 285 -8.07 -5.54 -18.97
CA ASN A 285 -8.31 -4.22 -19.51
C ASN A 285 -8.41 -4.31 -21.06
N GLU A 286 -7.57 -3.60 -21.79
CA GLU A 286 -7.51 -3.62 -23.26
C GLU A 286 -6.66 -4.76 -23.83
N ASN A 287 -5.87 -5.44 -22.97
CA ASN A 287 -4.99 -6.52 -23.41
C ASN A 287 -5.77 -7.83 -23.56
N ILE A 288 -5.58 -8.49 -24.71
CA ILE A 288 -6.17 -9.79 -25.02
C ILE A 288 -5.04 -10.74 -25.41
N PHE A 289 -5.03 -11.93 -24.78
CA PHE A 289 -4.05 -12.98 -25.10
C PHE A 289 -4.78 -14.27 -25.43
N GLU A 290 -4.30 -14.99 -26.45
CA GLU A 290 -4.75 -16.31 -26.83
C GLU A 290 -3.77 -17.36 -26.33
N PHE A 291 -4.24 -18.33 -25.55
CA PHE A 291 -3.43 -19.40 -25.00
C PHE A 291 -3.98 -20.75 -25.40
N LYS A 292 -3.06 -21.68 -25.77
CA LYS A 292 -3.39 -23.09 -25.85
C LYS A 292 -2.95 -23.81 -24.60
N THR A 293 -3.84 -24.58 -24.00
CA THR A 293 -3.59 -25.26 -22.73
C THR A 293 -3.57 -26.76 -22.93
N TYR A 294 -2.52 -27.39 -22.41
CA TYR A 294 -2.33 -28.84 -22.44
C TYR A 294 -2.49 -29.38 -21.01
N ASN A 295 -3.41 -30.33 -20.83
CA ASN A 295 -3.74 -30.81 -19.48
C ASN A 295 -2.72 -31.85 -19.04
N SER A 296 -1.85 -31.55 -18.08
CA SER A 296 -0.97 -32.48 -17.37
C SER A 296 -1.45 -32.60 -15.92
N GLN A 297 -1.29 -33.79 -15.33
CA GLN A 297 -1.77 -34.06 -13.95
C GLN A 297 -0.98 -33.29 -12.87
N LYS A 298 0.24 -32.86 -13.13
CA LYS A 298 1.12 -32.21 -12.14
C LYS A 298 1.52 -30.76 -12.49
N ASN A 299 1.77 -30.45 -13.77
CA ASN A 299 2.20 -29.13 -14.23
C ASN A 299 1.26 -28.64 -15.30
N SER A 300 0.92 -27.35 -15.27
CA SER A 300 0.14 -26.74 -16.34
C SER A 300 1.11 -26.21 -17.40
N VAL A 301 1.07 -26.82 -18.58
CA VAL A 301 1.83 -26.38 -19.75
C VAL A 301 0.92 -25.55 -20.62
N ILE A 302 1.37 -24.34 -20.95
CA ILE A 302 0.64 -23.38 -21.75
C ILE A 302 1.49 -23.02 -22.95
N GLU A 303 0.87 -22.93 -24.14
CA GLU A 303 1.51 -22.42 -25.35
C GLU A 303 0.97 -21.03 -25.66
N TYR A 304 1.87 -20.10 -25.88
CA TYR A 304 1.57 -18.76 -26.36
C TYR A 304 2.49 -18.42 -27.52
N ASP A 305 1.93 -18.11 -28.67
CA ASP A 305 2.64 -17.76 -29.91
C ASP A 305 3.78 -18.76 -30.27
N GLY A 306 3.46 -20.06 -30.15
CA GLY A 306 4.40 -21.15 -30.43
C GLY A 306 5.44 -21.41 -29.33
N THR A 307 5.47 -20.61 -28.28
CA THR A 307 6.37 -20.79 -27.13
C THR A 307 5.68 -21.54 -26.01
N ILE A 308 6.37 -22.51 -25.43
CA ILE A 308 5.88 -23.29 -24.28
C ILE A 308 6.29 -22.60 -23.00
N ILE A 309 5.33 -22.38 -22.11
CA ILE A 309 5.50 -21.74 -20.80
C ILE A 309 5.13 -22.76 -19.72
N ASN A 310 6.01 -22.95 -18.75
CA ASN A 310 5.81 -23.84 -17.63
C ASN A 310 5.30 -23.07 -16.41
N LEU A 311 4.19 -23.53 -15.82
CA LEU A 311 3.61 -22.95 -14.62
C LEU A 311 3.70 -23.95 -13.47
N GLU A 312 4.31 -23.54 -12.36
CA GLU A 312 4.44 -24.35 -11.15
C GLU A 312 3.91 -23.58 -9.94
N SER A 313 3.00 -24.19 -9.20
CA SER A 313 2.47 -23.62 -7.95
C SER A 313 1.83 -24.70 -7.10
N ASP A 314 2.02 -24.62 -5.80
CA ASP A 314 1.34 -25.43 -4.78
C ASP A 314 -0.02 -24.82 -4.35
N TRP A 315 -0.41 -23.68 -4.93
CA TRP A 315 -1.66 -22.99 -4.61
C TRP A 315 -2.87 -23.92 -4.67
N ASN A 316 -3.72 -23.84 -3.65
CA ASN A 316 -4.95 -24.60 -3.55
C ASN A 316 -6.18 -23.69 -3.61
N ILE A 317 -7.28 -24.27 -4.14
CA ILE A 317 -8.57 -23.57 -4.26
C ILE A 317 -9.04 -23.16 -2.86
N GLY A 318 -9.31 -21.88 -2.68
CA GLY A 318 -9.70 -21.28 -1.41
C GLY A 318 -8.60 -20.41 -0.77
N ASN A 319 -7.34 -20.67 -1.09
CA ASN A 319 -6.25 -19.78 -0.69
C ASN A 319 -6.31 -18.50 -1.52
N LYS A 320 -6.16 -17.34 -0.87
CA LYS A 320 -6.12 -16.06 -1.58
C LYS A 320 -4.74 -15.76 -2.14
N ILE A 321 -3.68 -16.12 -1.43
CA ILE A 321 -2.30 -15.90 -1.86
C ILE A 321 -1.87 -17.06 -2.75
N MET A 322 -1.38 -16.74 -3.94
CA MET A 322 -0.81 -17.66 -4.91
C MET A 322 0.66 -17.31 -5.13
N LYS A 323 1.57 -18.21 -4.73
CA LYS A 323 2.97 -18.20 -5.17
C LYS A 323 3.07 -19.08 -6.40
N ILE A 324 3.51 -18.49 -7.52
CA ILE A 324 3.60 -19.18 -8.80
C ILE A 324 4.96 -18.92 -9.46
N LYS A 325 5.55 -19.97 -9.98
CA LYS A 325 6.73 -19.89 -10.84
C LYS A 325 6.26 -19.95 -12.31
N ILE A 326 6.65 -18.93 -13.06
CA ILE A 326 6.42 -18.80 -14.51
C ILE A 326 7.78 -18.91 -15.15
N ASP A 327 8.09 -20.06 -15.75
CA ASP A 327 9.44 -20.48 -16.17
C ASP A 327 10.45 -20.32 -15.02
N GLU A 328 11.41 -19.41 -15.13
CA GLU A 328 12.42 -19.17 -14.08
C GLU A 328 12.01 -18.08 -13.06
N ASN A 329 10.94 -17.32 -13.30
CA ASN A 329 10.54 -16.20 -12.47
C ASN A 329 9.46 -16.59 -11.45
N SER A 330 9.63 -16.16 -10.21
CA SER A 330 8.66 -16.39 -9.13
C SER A 330 7.84 -15.14 -8.87
N PHE A 331 6.54 -15.32 -8.74
CA PHE A 331 5.58 -14.24 -8.46
C PHE A 331 4.68 -14.61 -7.29
N THR A 332 4.25 -13.58 -6.56
CA THR A 332 3.25 -13.70 -5.51
C THR A 332 2.07 -12.80 -5.85
N PHE A 333 0.88 -13.39 -5.99
CA PHE A 333 -0.36 -12.68 -6.29
C PHE A 333 -1.43 -13.01 -5.27
N GLN A 334 -2.30 -12.06 -5.00
CA GLN A 334 -3.58 -12.35 -4.35
C GLN A 334 -4.63 -12.57 -5.43
N ILE A 335 -5.34 -13.69 -5.36
CA ILE A 335 -6.29 -14.09 -6.38
C ILE A 335 -7.63 -14.51 -5.75
N THR A 336 -8.72 -13.99 -6.28
CA THR A 336 -10.07 -14.32 -5.85
C THR A 336 -10.98 -14.48 -7.08
N LYS A 337 -11.73 -15.57 -7.13
CA LYS A 337 -12.73 -15.77 -8.18
C LYS A 337 -14.02 -15.03 -7.84
N ASN A 338 -14.50 -14.22 -8.76
CA ASN A 338 -15.79 -13.55 -8.68
C ASN A 338 -16.66 -13.86 -9.91
N VAL A 339 -17.87 -13.28 -9.98
CA VAL A 339 -18.81 -13.48 -11.09
C VAL A 339 -18.26 -12.95 -12.43
N LYS A 340 -17.47 -11.89 -12.39
CA LYS A 340 -16.90 -11.23 -13.58
C LYS A 340 -15.64 -11.92 -14.11
N GLY A 341 -14.94 -12.73 -13.29
CA GLY A 341 -13.67 -13.36 -13.64
C GLY A 341 -12.81 -13.67 -12.41
N PHE A 342 -11.51 -13.53 -12.53
CA PHE A 342 -10.56 -13.59 -11.44
C PHE A 342 -10.13 -12.17 -11.09
N HIS A 343 -10.40 -11.73 -9.87
CA HIS A 343 -9.77 -10.54 -9.33
C HIS A 343 -8.36 -10.95 -8.88
N ILE A 344 -7.36 -10.26 -9.39
CA ILE A 344 -5.96 -10.50 -9.10
C ILE A 344 -5.27 -9.19 -8.75
N GLN A 345 -4.44 -9.23 -7.72
CA GLN A 345 -3.65 -8.09 -7.29
C GLN A 345 -2.25 -8.49 -6.89
N GLY A 346 -1.32 -7.57 -7.05
CA GLY A 346 0.10 -7.68 -6.68
C GLY A 346 0.91 -6.62 -7.40
N TYR A 347 2.08 -6.32 -6.88
CA TYR A 347 3.01 -5.36 -7.49
C TYR A 347 2.38 -3.98 -7.77
N GLY A 348 1.48 -3.52 -6.89
CA GLY A 348 0.78 -2.24 -7.03
C GLY A 348 -0.42 -2.25 -7.99
N ILE A 349 -0.74 -3.38 -8.59
CA ILE A 349 -1.79 -3.53 -9.58
C ILE A 349 -2.96 -4.34 -9.00
N SER A 350 -4.19 -3.93 -9.32
CA SER A 350 -5.41 -4.63 -8.97
C SER A 350 -6.38 -4.60 -10.15
N THR A 351 -6.71 -5.77 -10.71
CA THR A 351 -7.53 -5.86 -11.92
C THR A 351 -8.35 -7.14 -11.97
N VAL A 352 -9.22 -7.25 -12.97
CA VAL A 352 -10.03 -8.46 -13.22
C VAL A 352 -9.63 -9.10 -14.55
N VAL A 353 -9.18 -10.34 -14.47
CA VAL A 353 -8.88 -11.17 -15.63
C VAL A 353 -10.12 -11.99 -15.98
N LYS A 354 -10.67 -11.76 -17.17
CA LYS A 354 -11.79 -12.56 -17.72
C LYS A 354 -11.21 -13.66 -18.60
N ILE A 355 -11.57 -14.92 -18.34
CA ILE A 355 -11.14 -16.08 -19.14
C ILE A 355 -12.32 -16.57 -19.95
N ARG A 356 -12.15 -16.67 -21.27
CA ARG A 356 -13.21 -17.04 -22.22
C ARG A 356 -12.76 -18.20 -23.12
N SER A 357 -13.69 -19.05 -23.51
CA SER A 357 -13.49 -19.96 -24.63
C SER A 357 -13.49 -19.17 -25.95
N LYS A 358 -13.03 -19.77 -27.05
CA LYS A 358 -13.02 -19.15 -28.37
C LYS A 358 -14.41 -18.61 -28.76
N ILE A 359 -15.45 -19.42 -28.62
CA ILE A 359 -16.84 -19.02 -28.92
C ILE A 359 -17.28 -17.85 -28.05
N ALA A 360 -17.00 -17.90 -26.72
CA ALA A 360 -17.36 -16.81 -25.82
C ALA A 360 -16.58 -15.52 -26.08
N HIS A 361 -15.34 -15.64 -26.56
CA HIS A 361 -14.54 -14.50 -27.01
C HIS A 361 -15.15 -13.85 -28.27
N GLU A 362 -15.42 -14.63 -29.29
CA GLU A 362 -16.05 -14.17 -30.53
C GLU A 362 -17.40 -13.47 -30.26
N LEU A 363 -18.27 -14.09 -29.46
CA LEU A 363 -19.57 -13.53 -29.11
C LEU A 363 -19.49 -12.28 -28.23
N SER A 364 -18.40 -12.09 -27.50
CA SER A 364 -18.24 -10.91 -26.63
C SER A 364 -18.10 -9.60 -27.38
N SER A 365 -17.66 -9.63 -28.63
CA SER A 365 -17.59 -8.43 -29.49
C SER A 365 -18.97 -7.87 -29.88
N TYR A 366 -20.02 -8.67 -29.79
CA TYR A 366 -21.39 -8.26 -30.04
C TYR A 366 -22.12 -7.74 -28.79
N MET A 367 -21.49 -7.81 -27.61
CA MET A 367 -22.11 -7.32 -26.38
C MET A 367 -22.04 -5.79 -26.32
N ILE A 368 -23.20 -5.16 -26.16
CA ILE A 368 -23.28 -3.72 -25.95
C ILE A 368 -22.82 -3.37 -24.54
N GLU A 369 -21.89 -2.43 -24.42
CA GLU A 369 -21.52 -1.88 -23.12
C GLU A 369 -22.69 -1.13 -22.50
N LYS A 370 -23.09 -1.52 -21.29
CA LYS A 370 -24.08 -0.76 -20.53
C LYS A 370 -23.42 0.51 -20.01
N VAL A 371 -23.85 1.65 -20.52
CA VAL A 371 -23.51 2.94 -19.93
C VAL A 371 -24.24 3.01 -18.59
N VAL A 372 -23.49 2.95 -17.50
CA VAL A 372 -24.02 3.21 -16.16
C VAL A 372 -24.12 4.73 -16.03
N THR A 373 -25.31 5.29 -16.18
CA THR A 373 -25.54 6.68 -15.83
C THR A 373 -25.45 6.81 -14.32
N LYS A 374 -24.47 7.59 -13.83
CA LYS A 374 -24.41 7.97 -12.43
C LYS A 374 -25.68 8.80 -12.12
N ASP A 375 -26.35 8.47 -11.04
CA ASP A 375 -27.45 9.31 -10.53
C ASP A 375 -26.80 10.50 -9.79
N THR A 376 -26.57 11.58 -10.53
CA THR A 376 -25.86 12.78 -10.05
C THR A 376 -26.76 13.74 -9.28
N LYS A 377 -28.03 13.38 -9.01
CA LYS A 377 -28.99 14.25 -8.34
C LYS A 377 -28.77 14.43 -6.84
N VAL A 378 -27.96 13.60 -6.23
CA VAL A 378 -27.67 13.66 -4.79
C VAL A 378 -26.20 13.42 -4.52
N ILE A 379 -25.63 14.27 -3.66
CA ILE A 379 -24.31 14.02 -3.07
C ILE A 379 -24.52 13.37 -1.70
N LYS A 380 -23.89 12.20 -1.52
CA LYS A 380 -23.92 11.47 -0.28
C LYS A 380 -22.60 11.57 0.43
N CYS A 381 -22.63 11.45 1.75
CA CYS A 381 -21.44 11.41 2.57
C CYS A 381 -20.64 10.13 2.25
N PRO A 382 -19.41 10.24 1.73
CA PRO A 382 -18.65 9.08 1.29
C PRO A 382 -18.04 8.30 2.45
N MET A 383 -17.96 8.89 3.64
CA MET A 383 -17.37 8.33 4.85
C MET A 383 -18.03 8.92 6.09
N PRO A 384 -18.06 8.23 7.24
CA PRO A 384 -18.57 8.82 8.46
C PRO A 384 -17.60 9.92 8.94
N GLY A 385 -18.13 11.07 9.32
CA GLY A 385 -17.30 12.21 9.72
C GLY A 385 -18.10 13.38 10.31
N LEU A 386 -17.36 14.40 10.75
CA LEU A 386 -17.89 15.65 11.26
C LEU A 386 -17.85 16.71 10.15
N VAL A 387 -18.95 17.40 9.89
CA VAL A 387 -18.99 18.52 8.94
C VAL A 387 -18.25 19.72 9.56
N VAL A 388 -17.15 20.13 8.94
CA VAL A 388 -16.31 21.27 9.37
C VAL A 388 -16.81 22.57 8.77
N SER A 389 -17.17 22.54 7.47
CA SER A 389 -17.75 23.71 6.78
C SER A 389 -18.71 23.26 5.68
N VAL A 390 -19.68 24.12 5.37
CA VAL A 390 -20.53 24.04 4.20
C VAL A 390 -20.34 25.34 3.42
N ASP A 391 -19.80 25.24 2.20
CA ASP A 391 -19.29 26.38 1.42
C ASP A 391 -20.24 26.79 0.29
N ILE A 392 -21.50 26.32 0.33
CA ILE A 392 -22.53 26.54 -0.69
C ILE A 392 -23.86 26.96 -0.06
N GLU A 393 -24.75 27.54 -0.89
CA GLU A 393 -26.09 27.93 -0.51
C GLU A 393 -27.15 27.26 -1.41
N GLU A 394 -28.39 27.08 -0.88
CA GLU A 394 -29.53 26.63 -1.67
C GLU A 394 -29.85 27.62 -2.79
N GLY A 395 -30.05 27.12 -4.01
CA GLY A 395 -30.23 27.91 -5.22
C GLY A 395 -28.93 28.32 -5.93
N GLN A 396 -27.75 28.01 -5.35
CA GLN A 396 -26.47 28.30 -5.97
C GLN A 396 -26.21 27.38 -7.17
N LEU A 397 -25.70 27.93 -8.28
CA LEU A 397 -25.18 27.18 -9.39
C LEU A 397 -23.73 26.76 -9.08
N VAL A 398 -23.43 25.48 -9.23
CA VAL A 398 -22.08 24.92 -9.06
C VAL A 398 -21.66 24.17 -10.32
N GLU A 399 -20.36 24.12 -10.57
CA GLU A 399 -19.73 23.36 -11.64
C GLU A 399 -19.10 22.06 -11.14
N ASP A 400 -18.83 21.14 -12.07
CA ASP A 400 -18.08 19.91 -11.76
C ASP A 400 -16.69 20.26 -11.17
N GLY A 401 -16.38 19.70 -10.00
CA GLY A 401 -15.16 19.98 -9.25
C GLY A 401 -15.26 21.08 -8.19
N ASP A 402 -16.34 21.85 -8.14
CA ASP A 402 -16.52 22.89 -7.13
C ASP A 402 -16.56 22.32 -5.71
N LYS A 403 -15.97 23.05 -4.76
CA LYS A 403 -15.98 22.72 -3.34
C LYS A 403 -17.39 22.93 -2.77
N LEU A 404 -17.97 21.88 -2.19
CA LEU A 404 -19.31 21.93 -1.59
C LEU A 404 -19.26 22.04 -0.06
N CYS A 405 -18.47 21.18 0.56
CA CYS A 405 -18.31 21.17 2.02
C CYS A 405 -17.01 20.45 2.41
N VAL A 406 -16.64 20.57 3.68
CA VAL A 406 -15.50 19.86 4.28
C VAL A 406 -16.00 18.93 5.38
N VAL A 407 -15.59 17.66 5.31
CA VAL A 407 -15.87 16.64 6.32
C VAL A 407 -14.57 16.18 6.95
N GLU A 408 -14.45 16.28 8.27
CA GLU A 408 -13.34 15.74 9.03
C GLU A 408 -13.61 14.28 9.39
N ALA A 409 -12.68 13.40 9.04
CA ALA A 409 -12.66 12.01 9.48
C ALA A 409 -11.22 11.61 9.79
N MET A 410 -10.99 10.88 10.87
CA MET A 410 -9.65 10.41 11.27
C MET A 410 -8.59 11.52 11.32
N LYS A 411 -8.96 12.70 11.85
CA LYS A 411 -8.11 13.90 11.93
C LYS A 411 -7.65 14.46 10.58
N MET A 412 -8.33 14.10 9.50
CA MET A 412 -8.10 14.63 8.16
C MET A 412 -9.32 15.35 7.63
N GLU A 413 -9.12 16.55 7.10
CA GLU A 413 -10.15 17.30 6.41
C GLU A 413 -10.28 16.82 4.97
N ASN A 414 -11.47 16.40 4.59
CA ASN A 414 -11.79 15.91 3.25
C ASN A 414 -12.74 16.86 2.57
N ILE A 415 -12.30 17.44 1.46
CA ILE A 415 -13.11 18.35 0.66
C ILE A 415 -14.05 17.52 -0.22
N ILE A 416 -15.35 17.67 -0.01
CA ILE A 416 -16.38 17.11 -0.86
C ILE A 416 -16.63 18.07 -2.01
N ARG A 417 -16.50 17.56 -3.23
CA ARG A 417 -16.66 18.33 -4.47
C ARG A 417 -17.87 17.87 -5.25
N SER A 418 -18.39 18.76 -6.07
CA SER A 418 -19.45 18.42 -7.03
C SER A 418 -18.93 17.41 -8.07
N GLU A 419 -19.73 16.39 -8.36
CA GLU A 419 -19.47 15.41 -9.45
C GLU A 419 -20.21 15.78 -10.75
N ALA A 420 -20.91 16.91 -10.78
CA ALA A 420 -21.64 17.43 -11.91
C ALA A 420 -21.95 18.91 -11.77
N SER A 421 -22.17 19.60 -12.87
CA SER A 421 -22.71 20.97 -12.86
C SER A 421 -24.23 20.95 -12.64
N GLY A 422 -24.74 21.84 -11.78
CA GLY A 422 -26.17 21.93 -11.48
C GLY A 422 -26.50 22.97 -10.42
N THR A 423 -27.79 23.19 -10.18
CA THR A 423 -28.29 24.10 -9.13
C THR A 423 -28.53 23.32 -7.85
N ILE A 424 -28.05 23.82 -6.71
CA ILE A 424 -28.29 23.21 -5.39
C ILE A 424 -29.76 23.40 -5.02
N LYS A 425 -30.48 22.28 -4.90
CA LYS A 425 -31.89 22.29 -4.50
C LYS A 425 -32.05 22.36 -3.00
N LYS A 426 -31.28 21.54 -2.27
CA LYS A 426 -31.39 21.44 -0.81
C LYS A 426 -30.09 20.98 -0.17
N ILE A 427 -29.79 21.55 0.99
CA ILE A 427 -28.65 21.16 1.83
C ILE A 427 -29.21 20.49 3.09
N HIS A 428 -28.81 19.23 3.35
CA HIS A 428 -29.29 18.43 4.46
C HIS A 428 -28.33 18.40 5.66
N CYS A 429 -27.13 18.96 5.53
CA CYS A 429 -26.13 18.99 6.59
C CYS A 429 -25.72 20.44 6.92
N LYS A 430 -25.23 20.64 8.13
CA LYS A 430 -24.68 21.92 8.60
C LYS A 430 -23.38 21.68 9.35
N GLU A 431 -22.61 22.75 9.56
CA GLU A 431 -21.41 22.72 10.40
C GLU A 431 -21.70 22.14 11.79
N GLY A 432 -20.86 21.20 12.22
CA GLY A 432 -20.98 20.47 13.48
C GLY A 432 -21.84 19.20 13.44
N ASP A 433 -22.48 18.87 12.31
CA ASP A 433 -23.24 17.62 12.17
C ASP A 433 -22.30 16.42 12.00
N SER A 434 -22.63 15.32 12.66
CA SER A 434 -21.95 14.03 12.46
C SER A 434 -22.75 13.20 11.47
N LEU A 435 -22.15 12.86 10.34
CA LEU A 435 -22.80 12.14 9.24
C LEU A 435 -22.32 10.69 9.17
N ALA A 436 -23.25 9.81 8.81
CA ALA A 436 -22.94 8.42 8.48
C ALA A 436 -22.58 8.26 6.99
N THR A 437 -21.93 7.15 6.66
CA THR A 437 -21.68 6.80 5.24
C THR A 437 -23.01 6.66 4.49
N ASP A 438 -23.05 7.13 3.24
CA ASP A 438 -24.21 7.17 2.34
C ASP A 438 -25.35 8.08 2.78
N GLU A 439 -25.22 8.85 3.86
CA GLU A 439 -26.18 9.87 4.26
C GLU A 439 -26.23 11.00 3.23
N VAL A 440 -27.43 11.43 2.85
CA VAL A 440 -27.63 12.48 1.84
C VAL A 440 -27.22 13.83 2.41
N MET A 441 -26.27 14.49 1.77
CA MET A 441 -25.77 15.81 2.17
C MET A 441 -26.37 16.93 1.36
N ILE A 442 -26.45 16.76 0.03
CA ILE A 442 -26.86 17.80 -0.91
C ILE A 442 -27.72 17.18 -2.01
N GLU A 443 -28.79 17.86 -2.37
CA GLU A 443 -29.64 17.52 -3.52
C GLU A 443 -29.51 18.59 -4.61
N PHE A 444 -29.45 18.15 -5.86
CA PHE A 444 -29.51 18.98 -7.06
C PHE A 444 -30.95 19.02 -7.64
N GLU A 445 -31.26 20.07 -8.40
CA GLU A 445 -32.54 20.19 -9.12
C GLU A 445 -32.73 19.13 -10.20
#